data_2ee6e74d4738753d2e5b0f777ca916f8
#
_entry.id   2ee6e74d4738753d2e5b0f777ca916f8
#
_cell.length_a   1.000
_cell.length_b   1.000
_cell.length_c   1.000
_cell.angle_alpha   90.00
_cell.angle_beta   90.00
_cell.angle_gamma   90.00
#
_symmetry.space_group_name_H-M   'P 1'
#
loop_
_entity.id
_entity.type
_entity.pdbx_description
1 polymer ?
#
loop_
_entity_poly.entity_id
_entity_poly.type
_entity_poly.pdbx_seq_one_letter_code
_entity_poly.pdbx_strand_id
1 'polypeptide(L)'
;EWLRLAKGSMSRALIGKLLPQTILFVLSGWIIQGILYGWMGYPLQSGWAPMALAMLFLVLAAQALGIFFISLIPVLRMGMSLGSLLGMLSFSISGMSIPVSSMIAPMQTLAYIFPLRYYFRIGINQALIGAPFADSLPQYIGLLAFIFLPLIMLPRLRKYLLNVGYIA
;
A
#
# COMPACT_ATOMS: atom_id res chain seq x y z
N GLU A 1 -4.44 -25.23 8.12
CA GLU A 1 -3.27 -25.90 7.50
C GLU A 1 -2.04 -24.98 7.43
N TRP A 2 -2.11 -23.78 6.83
CA TRP A 2 -0.96 -22.88 6.66
C TRP A 2 -0.32 -22.39 7.95
N LEU A 3 -1.07 -22.22 9.04
CA LEU A 3 -0.54 -21.91 10.38
C LEU A 3 0.25 -23.08 10.99
N ARG A 4 -0.15 -24.32 10.68
CA ARG A 4 0.59 -25.53 11.11
C ARG A 4 1.94 -25.63 10.39
N LEU A 5 1.97 -25.34 9.10
CA LEU A 5 3.21 -25.30 8.30
C LEU A 5 4.19 -24.21 8.79
N ALA A 6 3.69 -23.09 9.30
CA ALA A 6 4.49 -22.00 9.85
C ALA A 6 4.93 -22.20 11.32
N LYS A 7 4.82 -23.41 11.85
CA LYS A 7 5.17 -23.75 13.24
C LYS A 7 4.52 -22.82 14.28
N GLY A 8 3.26 -22.40 14.03
CA GLY A 8 2.50 -21.52 14.93
C GLY A 8 2.90 -20.04 14.90
N SER A 9 3.86 -19.64 14.06
CA SER A 9 4.26 -18.22 13.92
C SER A 9 3.40 -17.53 12.87
N MET A 10 2.54 -16.60 13.31
CA MET A 10 1.66 -15.81 12.45
C MET A 10 2.43 -14.97 11.43
N SER A 11 3.53 -14.37 11.84
CA SER A 11 4.36 -13.54 10.96
C SER A 11 4.96 -14.35 9.81
N ARG A 12 5.49 -15.55 10.09
CA ARG A 12 6.06 -16.43 9.04
C ARG A 12 4.98 -16.88 8.05
N ALA A 13 3.79 -17.20 8.56
CA ALA A 13 2.66 -17.60 7.75
C ALA A 13 2.17 -16.47 6.81
N LEU A 14 2.08 -15.24 7.33
CA LEU A 14 1.72 -14.06 6.55
C LEU A 14 2.78 -13.73 5.51
N ILE A 15 4.05 -13.71 5.88
CA ILE A 15 5.16 -13.45 4.95
C ILE A 15 5.15 -14.49 3.82
N GLY A 16 5.05 -15.78 4.14
CA GLY A 16 5.02 -16.83 3.13
C GLY A 16 3.85 -16.71 2.15
N LYS A 17 2.69 -16.22 2.61
CA LYS A 17 1.50 -16.02 1.77
C LYS A 17 1.56 -14.74 0.95
N LEU A 18 2.09 -13.66 1.52
CA LEU A 18 2.13 -12.35 0.87
C LEU A 18 3.33 -12.17 -0.06
N LEU A 19 4.44 -12.85 0.21
CA LEU A 19 5.68 -12.68 -0.55
C LEU A 19 5.52 -12.93 -2.06
N PRO A 20 4.89 -14.02 -2.53
CA PRO A 20 4.66 -14.23 -3.97
C PRO A 20 3.81 -13.12 -4.58
N GLN A 21 2.79 -12.67 -3.85
CA GLN A 21 1.90 -11.60 -4.29
C GLN A 21 2.62 -10.25 -4.33
N THR A 22 3.48 -9.97 -3.34
CA THR A 22 4.34 -8.78 -3.31
C THR A 22 5.23 -8.72 -4.55
N ILE A 23 5.93 -9.82 -4.85
CA ILE A 23 6.81 -9.91 -6.01
C ILE A 23 6.03 -9.63 -7.30
N LEU A 24 4.86 -10.25 -7.46
CA LEU A 24 4.03 -10.07 -8.62
C LEU A 24 3.58 -8.62 -8.80
N PHE A 25 3.09 -7.98 -7.74
CA PHE A 25 2.65 -6.58 -7.81
C PHE A 25 3.80 -5.59 -8.01
N VAL A 26 4.95 -5.82 -7.38
CA VAL A 26 6.14 -4.97 -7.56
C VAL A 26 6.65 -5.08 -9.00
N LEU A 27 6.78 -6.30 -9.53
CA LEU A 27 7.20 -6.51 -10.92
C LEU A 27 6.22 -5.86 -11.90
N SER A 28 4.92 -6.06 -11.71
CA SER A 28 3.89 -5.42 -12.55
C SER A 28 4.01 -3.90 -12.50
N GLY A 29 4.20 -3.34 -11.31
CA GLY A 29 4.39 -1.91 -11.12
C GLY A 29 5.65 -1.37 -11.80
N TRP A 30 6.77 -2.10 -11.72
CA TRP A 30 8.01 -1.72 -12.40
C TRP A 30 7.89 -1.84 -13.91
N ILE A 31 7.16 -2.83 -14.43
CA ILE A 31 6.86 -2.94 -15.87
C ILE A 31 6.06 -1.72 -16.34
N ILE A 32 5.01 -1.34 -15.59
CA ILE A 32 4.20 -0.16 -15.92
C ILE A 32 5.06 1.11 -15.87
N GLN A 33 5.89 1.28 -14.86
CA GLN A 33 6.84 2.41 -14.78
C GLN A 33 7.80 2.38 -15.98
N GLY A 34 8.28 1.19 -16.37
CA GLY A 34 9.13 1.00 -17.54
C GLY A 34 8.48 1.46 -18.85
N ILE A 35 7.21 1.14 -19.03
CA ILE A 35 6.42 1.61 -20.17
C ILE A 35 6.23 3.11 -20.13
N LEU A 36 5.83 3.67 -18.98
CA LEU A 36 5.58 5.09 -18.83
C LEU A 36 6.82 5.95 -19.07
N TYR A 37 7.91 5.63 -18.37
CA TYR A 37 9.12 6.45 -18.40
C TYR A 37 10.07 6.07 -19.54
N GLY A 38 10.12 4.78 -19.91
CA GLY A 38 11.02 4.30 -20.96
C GLY A 38 10.44 4.40 -22.37
N TRP A 39 9.19 3.99 -22.57
CA TRP A 39 8.58 3.97 -23.90
C TRP A 39 7.76 5.21 -24.18
N MET A 40 6.91 5.65 -23.25
CA MET A 40 6.05 6.83 -23.46
C MET A 40 6.80 8.16 -23.24
N GLY A 41 8.04 8.13 -22.74
CA GLY A 41 8.89 9.32 -22.59
C GLY A 41 8.41 10.31 -21.52
N TYR A 42 7.65 9.85 -20.53
CA TYR A 42 7.29 10.71 -19.42
C TYR A 42 8.53 11.20 -18.67
N PRO A 43 8.55 12.44 -18.19
CA PRO A 43 9.72 13.00 -17.50
C PRO A 43 10.06 12.20 -16.25
N LEU A 44 11.32 11.81 -16.12
CA LEU A 44 11.87 11.09 -14.95
C LEU A 44 13.17 11.78 -14.53
N GLN A 45 13.05 12.95 -13.90
CA GLN A 45 14.19 13.80 -13.60
C GLN A 45 15.12 13.25 -12.52
N SER A 46 14.58 12.56 -11.51
CA SER A 46 15.36 11.98 -10.40
C SER A 46 15.87 10.56 -10.65
N GLY A 47 15.65 10.01 -11.83
CA GLY A 47 16.06 8.64 -12.18
C GLY A 47 15.13 7.54 -11.66
N TRP A 48 15.45 6.29 -12.02
CA TRP A 48 14.61 5.12 -11.75
C TRP A 48 14.56 4.69 -10.28
N ALA A 49 15.67 4.83 -9.57
CA ALA A 49 15.81 4.27 -8.23
C ALA A 49 14.79 4.81 -7.21
N PRO A 50 14.55 6.12 -7.09
CA PRO A 50 13.53 6.64 -6.18
C PRO A 50 12.12 6.14 -6.51
N MET A 51 11.75 6.11 -7.80
CA MET A 51 10.43 5.68 -8.21
C MET A 51 10.21 4.17 -8.03
N ALA A 52 11.23 3.35 -8.29
CA ALA A 52 11.19 1.92 -8.03
C ALA A 52 11.04 1.62 -6.52
N LEU A 53 11.74 2.38 -5.68
CA LEU A 53 11.64 2.29 -4.22
C LEU A 53 10.25 2.73 -3.73
N ALA A 54 9.71 3.82 -4.27
CA ALA A 54 8.36 4.29 -3.96
C ALA A 54 7.30 3.25 -4.29
N MET A 55 7.44 2.55 -5.43
CA MET A 55 6.53 1.49 -5.84
C MET A 55 6.57 0.30 -4.88
N LEU A 56 7.77 -0.12 -4.47
CA LEU A 56 7.95 -1.17 -3.48
C LEU A 56 7.23 -0.82 -2.16
N PHE A 57 7.44 0.39 -1.65
CA PHE A 57 6.81 0.83 -0.41
C PHE A 57 5.30 0.98 -0.55
N LEU A 58 4.80 1.42 -1.71
CA LEU A 58 3.36 1.47 -1.98
C LEU A 58 2.73 0.09 -1.89
N VAL A 59 3.32 -0.92 -2.55
CA VAL A 59 2.80 -2.29 -2.53
C VAL A 59 2.78 -2.84 -1.11
N LEU A 60 3.85 -2.66 -0.35
CA LEU A 60 3.94 -3.10 1.04
C LEU A 60 2.92 -2.38 1.93
N ALA A 61 2.76 -1.07 1.77
CA ALA A 61 1.79 -0.26 2.51
C ALA A 61 0.34 -0.65 2.18
N ALA A 62 0.03 -0.92 0.92
CA ALA A 62 -1.29 -1.38 0.50
C ALA A 62 -1.64 -2.75 1.07
N GLN A 63 -0.69 -3.70 1.06
CA GLN A 63 -0.86 -5.01 1.67
C GLN A 63 -1.03 -4.91 3.19
N ALA A 64 -0.26 -4.05 3.84
CA ALA A 64 -0.37 -3.77 5.27
C ALA A 64 -1.75 -3.24 5.64
N LEU A 65 -2.27 -2.30 4.85
CA LEU A 65 -3.62 -1.76 5.01
C LEU A 65 -4.69 -2.86 4.82
N GLY A 66 -4.53 -3.73 3.84
CA GLY A 66 -5.39 -4.89 3.62
C GLY A 66 -5.45 -5.83 4.82
N ILE A 67 -4.28 -6.17 5.40
CA ILE A 67 -4.19 -6.98 6.62
C ILE A 67 -4.90 -6.29 7.79
N PHE A 68 -4.72 -4.98 7.93
CA PHE A 68 -5.37 -4.18 8.95
C PHE A 68 -6.90 -4.29 8.87
N PHE A 69 -7.49 -4.10 7.69
CA PHE A 69 -8.94 -4.20 7.49
C PHE A 69 -9.50 -5.60 7.72
N ILE A 70 -8.81 -6.64 7.24
CA ILE A 70 -9.20 -8.04 7.49
C ILE A 70 -9.12 -8.36 8.99
N SER A 71 -8.20 -7.74 9.72
CA SER A 71 -8.07 -7.92 11.17
C SER A 71 -9.19 -7.24 11.95
N LEU A 72 -9.79 -6.17 11.41
CA LEU A 72 -10.95 -5.48 11.99
C LEU A 72 -12.25 -6.24 11.75
N ILE A 73 -12.43 -6.78 10.55
CA ILE A 73 -13.65 -7.46 10.13
C ILE A 73 -13.27 -8.87 9.67
N PRO A 74 -13.40 -9.90 10.53
CA PRO A 74 -12.94 -11.26 10.25
C PRO A 74 -13.85 -12.04 9.28
N VAL A 75 -14.69 -11.34 8.50
CA VAL A 75 -15.53 -11.91 7.46
C VAL A 75 -14.90 -11.64 6.10
N LEU A 76 -14.39 -12.68 5.44
CA LEU A 76 -13.65 -12.57 4.18
C LEU A 76 -14.43 -11.78 3.11
N ARG A 77 -15.72 -12.07 2.95
CA ARG A 77 -16.59 -11.40 1.97
C ARG A 77 -16.71 -9.90 2.22
N MET A 78 -16.90 -9.48 3.48
CA MET A 78 -16.93 -8.06 3.86
C MET A 78 -15.55 -7.40 3.68
N GLY A 79 -14.47 -8.10 4.03
CA GLY A 79 -13.11 -7.60 3.85
C GLY A 79 -12.77 -7.32 2.39
N MET A 80 -13.19 -8.19 1.47
CA MET A 80 -13.00 -8.01 0.03
C MET A 80 -13.82 -6.83 -0.52
N SER A 81 -15.09 -6.69 -0.11
CA SER A 81 -15.95 -5.58 -0.54
C SER A 81 -15.41 -4.23 -0.05
N LEU A 82 -14.99 -4.16 1.21
CA LEU A 82 -14.36 -2.96 1.77
C LEU A 82 -13.02 -2.63 1.07
N GLY A 83 -12.21 -3.64 0.78
CA GLY A 83 -10.95 -3.45 0.06
C GLY A 83 -11.16 -2.84 -1.32
N SER A 84 -12.16 -3.31 -2.09
CA SER A 84 -12.51 -2.76 -3.40
C SER A 84 -13.01 -1.31 -3.29
N LEU A 85 -13.90 -1.04 -2.34
CA LEU A 85 -14.45 0.30 -2.10
C LEU A 85 -13.36 1.29 -1.72
N LEU A 86 -12.48 0.91 -0.80
CA LEU A 86 -11.36 1.72 -0.36
C LEU A 86 -10.31 1.92 -1.45
N GLY A 87 -10.11 0.92 -2.31
CA GLY A 87 -9.25 1.04 -3.49
C GLY A 87 -9.75 2.11 -4.46
N MET A 88 -11.03 2.11 -4.79
CA MET A 88 -11.65 3.15 -5.64
C MET A 88 -11.58 4.54 -5.00
N LEU A 89 -11.92 4.64 -3.71
CA LEU A 89 -11.83 5.90 -2.97
C LEU A 89 -10.39 6.41 -2.91
N SER A 90 -9.44 5.52 -2.64
CA SER A 90 -8.01 5.84 -2.59
C SER A 90 -7.55 6.49 -3.90
N PHE A 91 -7.92 5.92 -5.05
CA PHE A 91 -7.57 6.46 -6.35
C PHE A 91 -8.18 7.85 -6.59
N SER A 92 -9.47 8.02 -6.27
CA SER A 92 -10.18 9.28 -6.48
C SER A 92 -9.66 10.42 -5.59
N ILE A 93 -9.31 10.12 -4.32
CA ILE A 93 -8.94 11.13 -3.33
C ILE A 93 -7.41 11.35 -3.24
N SER A 94 -6.61 10.48 -3.86
CA SER A 94 -5.15 10.54 -3.78
C SER A 94 -4.51 11.80 -4.39
N GLY A 95 -5.26 12.55 -5.18
CA GLY A 95 -4.78 13.78 -5.81
C GLY A 95 -4.28 13.61 -7.24
N MET A 96 -4.49 12.44 -7.86
CA MET A 96 -4.13 12.23 -9.25
C MET A 96 -5.09 12.91 -10.22
N SER A 97 -6.40 12.75 -10.01
CA SER A 97 -7.44 13.29 -10.88
C SER A 97 -7.80 14.74 -10.54
N ILE A 98 -7.83 15.07 -9.26
CA ILE A 98 -8.17 16.40 -8.74
C ILE A 98 -7.12 16.78 -7.70
N PRO A 99 -6.49 17.96 -7.83
CA PRO A 99 -5.55 18.44 -6.81
C PRO A 99 -6.20 18.46 -5.42
N VAL A 100 -5.51 17.91 -4.43
CA VAL A 100 -6.06 17.82 -3.06
C VAL A 100 -6.34 19.20 -2.46
N SER A 101 -5.60 20.23 -2.88
CA SER A 101 -5.82 21.62 -2.47
C SER A 101 -7.18 22.18 -2.89
N SER A 102 -7.79 21.65 -3.94
CA SER A 102 -9.12 22.05 -4.42
C SER A 102 -10.26 21.23 -3.81
N MET A 103 -9.95 20.21 -3.02
CA MET A 103 -10.96 19.43 -2.31
C MET A 103 -11.43 20.12 -1.04
N ILE A 104 -12.66 19.80 -0.59
CA ILE A 104 -13.18 20.26 0.69
C ILE A 104 -12.36 19.69 1.86
N ALA A 105 -12.25 20.43 2.94
CA ALA A 105 -11.41 20.09 4.11
C ALA A 105 -11.55 18.64 4.63
N PRO A 106 -12.75 18.05 4.76
CA PRO A 106 -12.90 16.66 5.19
C PRO A 106 -12.25 15.66 4.21
N MET A 107 -12.33 15.90 2.89
CA MET A 107 -11.71 15.05 1.89
C MET A 107 -10.19 15.15 1.89
N GLN A 108 -9.66 16.35 2.14
CA GLN A 108 -8.22 16.54 2.31
C GLN A 108 -7.68 15.70 3.46
N THR A 109 -8.39 15.67 4.59
CA THR A 109 -8.01 14.86 5.77
C THR A 109 -8.10 13.36 5.47
N LEU A 110 -9.16 12.91 4.81
CA LEU A 110 -9.33 11.53 4.37
C LEU A 110 -8.21 11.07 3.43
N ALA A 111 -7.70 11.94 2.57
CA ALA A 111 -6.64 11.61 1.64
C ALA A 111 -5.35 11.17 2.35
N TYR A 112 -5.08 11.62 3.58
CA TYR A 112 -3.90 11.20 4.36
C TYR A 112 -3.97 9.76 4.85
N ILE A 113 -5.16 9.16 4.90
CA ILE A 113 -5.37 7.77 5.34
C ILE A 113 -4.96 6.77 4.25
N PHE A 114 -4.77 7.23 3.02
CA PHE A 114 -4.46 6.37 1.89
C PHE A 114 -2.98 6.40 1.50
N PRO A 115 -2.30 5.25 1.40
CA PRO A 115 -0.88 5.20 1.02
C PRO A 115 -0.63 5.71 -0.40
N LEU A 116 -1.61 5.59 -1.30
CA LEU A 116 -1.51 6.00 -2.69
C LEU A 116 -1.22 7.51 -2.85
N ARG A 117 -1.72 8.36 -1.96
CA ARG A 117 -1.42 9.79 -1.93
C ARG A 117 0.08 10.06 -1.79
N TYR A 118 0.74 9.36 -0.88
CA TYR A 118 2.18 9.54 -0.63
C TYR A 118 2.99 9.15 -1.86
N TYR A 119 2.61 8.05 -2.52
CA TYR A 119 3.24 7.64 -3.77
C TYR A 119 3.11 8.68 -4.88
N PHE A 120 1.91 9.26 -5.08
CA PHE A 120 1.74 10.31 -6.08
C PHE A 120 2.53 11.58 -5.77
N ARG A 121 2.62 11.98 -4.51
CA ARG A 121 3.47 13.11 -4.11
C ARG A 121 4.94 12.84 -4.37
N ILE A 122 5.42 11.63 -4.12
CA ILE A 122 6.77 11.22 -4.49
C ILE A 122 6.94 11.32 -6.02
N GLY A 123 5.98 10.82 -6.80
CA GLY A 123 5.99 10.90 -8.25
C GLY A 123 6.06 12.35 -8.77
N ILE A 124 5.25 13.24 -8.23
CA ILE A 124 5.29 14.66 -8.59
C ILE A 124 6.65 15.29 -8.25
N ASN A 125 7.13 15.09 -7.03
CA ASN A 125 8.38 15.68 -6.57
C ASN A 125 9.59 15.12 -7.33
N GLN A 126 9.66 13.79 -7.47
CA GLN A 126 10.83 13.11 -8.02
C GLN A 126 10.80 13.02 -9.55
N ALA A 127 9.68 12.60 -10.14
CA ALA A 127 9.61 12.39 -11.57
C ALA A 127 9.38 13.70 -12.35
N LEU A 128 8.45 14.56 -11.90
CA LEU A 128 8.08 15.77 -12.64
C LEU A 128 8.96 16.97 -12.30
N ILE A 129 9.21 17.23 -11.01
CA ILE A 129 9.92 18.44 -10.56
C ILE A 129 11.42 18.18 -10.49
N GLY A 130 11.86 16.94 -10.26
CA GLY A 130 13.27 16.61 -10.06
C GLY A 130 13.82 17.10 -8.72
N ALA A 131 12.95 17.22 -7.70
CA ALA A 131 13.34 17.69 -6.39
C ALA A 131 14.34 16.71 -5.73
N PRO A 132 15.23 17.20 -4.84
CA PRO A 132 16.13 16.35 -4.07
C PRO A 132 15.37 15.25 -3.32
N PHE A 133 16.00 14.09 -3.16
CA PHE A 133 15.38 12.95 -2.42
C PHE A 133 14.93 13.35 -1.01
N ALA A 134 15.66 14.26 -0.36
CA ALA A 134 15.34 14.77 0.97
C ALA A 134 13.94 15.39 1.07
N ASP A 135 13.46 16.05 0.02
CA ASP A 135 12.14 16.69 0.00
C ASP A 135 10.99 15.66 -0.04
N SER A 136 11.28 14.44 -0.49
CA SER A 136 10.32 13.34 -0.53
C SER A 136 10.40 12.42 0.70
N LEU A 137 11.35 12.63 1.61
CA LEU A 137 11.50 11.86 2.84
C LEU A 137 10.22 11.77 3.68
N PRO A 138 9.46 12.85 3.92
CA PRO A 138 8.21 12.78 4.69
C PRO A 138 7.18 11.81 4.07
N GLN A 139 7.14 11.73 2.74
CA GLN A 139 6.24 10.84 2.03
C GLN A 139 6.68 9.37 2.14
N TYR A 140 7.98 9.10 2.08
CA TYR A 140 8.52 7.76 2.33
C TYR A 140 8.29 7.30 3.78
N ILE A 141 8.46 8.20 4.76
CA ILE A 141 8.15 7.92 6.16
C ILE A 141 6.66 7.63 6.33
N GLY A 142 5.78 8.37 5.64
CA GLY A 142 4.35 8.10 5.61
C GLY A 142 4.03 6.69 5.12
N LEU A 143 4.64 6.24 4.01
CA LEU A 143 4.48 4.87 3.49
C LEU A 143 5.00 3.83 4.47
N LEU A 144 6.15 4.07 5.11
CA LEU A 144 6.70 3.19 6.14
C LEU A 144 5.77 3.06 7.34
N ALA A 145 5.14 4.16 7.78
CA ALA A 145 4.18 4.12 8.89
C ALA A 145 3.02 3.15 8.60
N PHE A 146 2.52 3.09 7.37
CA PHE A 146 1.50 2.12 6.97
C PHE A 146 2.00 0.67 7.06
N ILE A 147 3.27 0.41 6.73
CA ILE A 147 3.85 -0.94 6.78
C ILE A 147 3.86 -1.48 8.23
N PHE A 148 4.02 -0.60 9.21
CA PHE A 148 3.99 -0.98 10.63
C PHE A 148 2.59 -1.14 11.21
N LEU A 149 1.55 -0.64 10.52
CA LEU A 149 0.16 -0.69 10.98
C LEU A 149 -0.33 -2.12 11.36
N PRO A 150 -0.07 -3.17 10.57
CA PRO A 150 -0.49 -4.53 10.91
C PRO A 150 0.17 -5.09 12.16
N LEU A 151 1.36 -4.63 12.54
CA LEU A 151 2.06 -5.13 13.74
C LEU A 151 1.22 -4.89 15.00
N ILE A 152 0.47 -3.79 15.03
CA ILE A 152 -0.44 -3.44 16.14
C ILE A 152 -1.61 -4.41 16.21
N MET A 153 -2.07 -4.94 15.06
CA MET A 153 -3.25 -5.80 14.96
C MET A 153 -2.93 -7.31 14.91
N LEU A 154 -1.67 -7.70 14.74
CA LEU A 154 -1.23 -9.11 14.70
C LEU A 154 -1.74 -9.95 15.90
N PRO A 155 -1.67 -9.49 17.16
CA PRO A 155 -2.16 -10.26 18.29
C PRO A 155 -3.70 -10.47 18.22
N ARG A 156 -4.44 -9.50 17.73
CA ARG A 156 -5.89 -9.60 17.55
C ARG A 156 -6.25 -10.60 16.44
N LEU A 157 -5.56 -10.53 15.31
CA LEU A 157 -5.74 -11.47 14.20
C LEU A 157 -5.43 -12.90 14.62
N ARG A 158 -4.36 -13.11 15.40
CA ARG A 158 -4.01 -14.42 15.95
C ARG A 158 -5.12 -14.98 16.84
N LYS A 159 -5.70 -14.16 17.71
CA LYS A 159 -6.79 -14.56 18.60
C LYS A 159 -8.04 -14.98 17.82
N TYR A 160 -8.39 -14.24 16.76
CA TYR A 160 -9.53 -14.59 15.88
C TYR A 160 -9.31 -15.89 15.13
N LEU A 161 -8.13 -16.11 14.54
CA LEU A 161 -7.85 -17.32 13.75
C LEU A 161 -7.72 -18.59 14.60
N LEU A 162 -7.38 -18.46 15.90
CA LEU A 162 -7.28 -19.58 16.82
C LEU A 162 -8.64 -19.91 17.48
N ASN A 163 -9.49 -18.91 17.74
CA ASN A 163 -10.75 -19.08 18.48
C ASN A 163 -11.98 -19.25 17.60
N VAL A 164 -11.95 -18.75 16.37
CA VAL A 164 -13.04 -18.95 15.42
C VAL A 164 -12.63 -20.10 14.51
N GLY A 165 -13.08 -21.31 14.87
CA GLY A 165 -13.11 -22.40 13.91
C GLY A 165 -13.83 -21.87 12.65
N TYR A 166 -13.17 -21.95 11.52
CA TYR A 166 -13.71 -21.54 10.22
C TYR A 166 -15.12 -22.09 10.07
N ILE A 167 -16.11 -21.23 10.22
CA ILE A 167 -17.44 -21.49 9.70
C ILE A 167 -17.29 -21.26 8.20
N ALA A 168 -17.19 -22.36 7.48
CA ALA A 168 -17.14 -22.42 6.02
C ALA A 168 -18.42 -21.83 5.42
#